data_24acc831127ee5650ac2d76622143994
#
_entry.id   24acc831127ee5650ac2d76622143994
#
_cell.length_a   1.000
_cell.length_b   1.000
_cell.length_c   1.000
_cell.angle_alpha   90.00
_cell.angle_beta   90.00
_cell.angle_gamma   90.00
#
_symmetry.space_group_name_H-M   'P 1'
#
loop_
_entity.id
_entity.type
_entity.pdbx_description
1 polymer ?
#
loop_
_entity_poly.entity_id
_entity_poly.type
_entity_poly.pdbx_seq_one_letter_code
_entity_poly.pdbx_strand_id
1 'polypeptide(L)'
;SEYLIYIQEDWLLIDSIDLEKVEHCLEFMKELNCEFLMSYPHNIRDGVYSSKYKDYVFVKIFSHYFQPAIWKKTLLHQLCSLKIPLNENETEQCFTISKERNCFALYNTRHEKDLSTRALFFPHMHAVNQGKWTFLKYPCLKALVEAYGIDTSTRGIDTQWFTEYQ
;
A
#
# COMPACT_ATOMS: atom_id res chain seq x y z
N SER A 1 15.38 10.66 8.93
CA SER A 1 14.91 10.29 7.58
C SER A 1 13.85 11.27 7.09
N GLU A 2 13.94 11.63 5.84
CA GLU A 2 12.94 12.48 5.14
C GLU A 2 11.68 11.68 4.79
N TYR A 3 11.83 10.38 4.62
CA TYR A 3 10.77 9.45 4.27
C TYR A 3 10.47 8.49 5.41
N LEU A 4 9.29 7.92 5.39
CA LEU A 4 8.86 6.84 6.28
C LEU A 4 8.02 5.82 5.52
N ILE A 5 8.02 4.58 5.98
CA ILE A 5 7.07 3.56 5.56
C ILE A 5 5.86 3.66 6.48
N TYR A 6 4.68 3.78 5.89
CA TYR A 6 3.41 3.80 6.59
C TYR A 6 2.63 2.52 6.28
N ILE A 7 2.15 1.86 7.32
CA ILE A 7 1.31 0.67 7.24
C ILE A 7 0.16 0.88 8.23
N GLN A 8 -1.07 0.74 7.76
CA GLN A 8 -2.26 0.81 8.62
C GLN A 8 -2.39 -0.48 9.46
N GLU A 9 -3.13 -0.40 10.55
CA GLU A 9 -3.32 -1.50 11.50
C GLU A 9 -4.12 -2.70 10.95
N ASP A 10 -4.81 -2.51 9.84
CA ASP A 10 -5.54 -3.56 9.12
C ASP A 10 -4.69 -4.34 8.10
N TRP A 11 -3.42 -3.97 7.96
CA TRP A 11 -2.44 -4.64 7.11
C TRP A 11 -1.37 -5.34 7.94
N LEU A 12 -1.02 -6.56 7.55
CA LEU A 12 0.07 -7.31 8.16
C LEU A 12 1.20 -7.53 7.16
N LEU A 13 2.44 -7.43 7.65
CA LEU A 13 3.59 -7.92 6.90
C LEU A 13 3.54 -9.45 6.87
N ILE A 14 3.71 -10.02 5.69
CA ILE A 14 3.65 -11.47 5.47
C ILE A 14 5.02 -12.08 5.22
N ASP A 15 6.04 -11.26 5.07
CA ASP A 15 7.44 -11.65 4.94
C ASP A 15 8.35 -10.50 5.38
N SER A 16 9.66 -10.74 5.38
CA SER A 16 10.69 -9.75 5.73
C SER A 16 10.73 -8.60 4.71
N ILE A 17 11.08 -7.42 5.19
CA ILE A 17 11.31 -6.24 4.34
C ILE A 17 12.66 -6.41 3.62
N ASP A 18 12.64 -6.26 2.30
CA ASP A 18 13.84 -6.25 1.48
C ASP A 18 14.41 -4.82 1.43
N LEU A 19 15.44 -4.58 2.22
CA LEU A 19 16.05 -3.26 2.36
C LEU A 19 16.65 -2.73 1.06
N GLU A 20 17.23 -3.61 0.21
CA GLU A 20 17.78 -3.18 -1.09
C GLU A 20 16.69 -2.64 -2.01
N LYS A 21 15.52 -3.28 -2.00
CA LYS A 21 14.37 -2.79 -2.77
C LYS A 21 13.80 -1.50 -2.20
N VAL A 22 13.77 -1.34 -0.89
CA VAL A 22 13.39 -0.08 -0.24
C VAL A 22 14.35 1.03 -0.62
N GLU A 23 15.64 0.80 -0.59
CA GLU A 23 16.67 1.78 -0.99
C GLU A 23 16.49 2.21 -2.44
N HIS A 24 16.28 1.27 -3.37
CA HIS A 24 15.97 1.59 -4.76
C HIS A 24 14.72 2.47 -4.91
N CYS A 25 13.67 2.18 -4.17
CA CYS A 25 12.47 3.03 -4.17
C CYS A 25 12.77 4.43 -3.63
N LEU A 26 13.59 4.55 -2.59
CA LEU A 26 13.98 5.84 -2.03
C LEU A 26 14.87 6.65 -2.98
N GLU A 27 15.76 6.00 -3.73
CA GLU A 27 16.56 6.64 -4.79
C GLU A 27 15.65 7.24 -5.87
N PHE A 28 14.71 6.44 -6.39
CA PHE A 28 13.71 6.90 -7.35
C PHE A 28 12.89 8.08 -6.80
N MET A 29 12.44 8.00 -5.55
CA MET A 29 11.67 9.07 -4.92
C MET A 29 12.45 10.36 -4.82
N LYS A 30 13.74 10.30 -4.50
CA LYS A 30 14.63 11.47 -4.43
C LYS A 30 14.86 12.08 -5.81
N GLU A 31 15.18 11.25 -6.81
CA GLU A 31 15.46 11.67 -8.19
C GLU A 31 14.28 12.45 -8.80
N LEU A 32 13.07 11.98 -8.60
CA LEU A 32 11.86 12.59 -9.16
C LEU A 32 11.15 13.54 -8.20
N ASN A 33 11.73 13.84 -7.03
CA ASN A 33 11.05 14.58 -5.96
C ASN A 33 9.65 14.00 -5.66
N CYS A 34 9.57 12.66 -5.61
CA CYS A 34 8.35 11.93 -5.33
C CYS A 34 7.96 12.08 -3.85
N GLU A 35 6.71 12.43 -3.59
CA GLU A 35 6.24 12.65 -2.23
C GLU A 35 5.49 11.44 -1.65
N PHE A 36 5.03 10.55 -2.54
CA PHE A 36 4.29 9.36 -2.18
C PHE A 36 4.56 8.23 -3.17
N LEU A 37 4.97 7.08 -2.69
CA LEU A 37 5.18 5.87 -3.48
C LEU A 37 4.38 4.71 -2.89
N MET A 38 3.36 4.31 -3.61
CA MET A 38 2.47 3.22 -3.25
C MET A 38 3.05 1.88 -3.71
N SER A 39 2.86 0.85 -2.92
CA SER A 39 3.28 -0.51 -3.28
C SER A 39 2.35 -1.19 -4.31
N TYR A 40 1.22 -0.59 -4.60
CA TYR A 40 0.16 -1.17 -5.40
C TYR A 40 -0.61 -0.07 -6.15
N PRO A 41 -0.67 -0.08 -7.48
CA PRO A 41 -1.26 1.01 -8.24
C PRO A 41 -2.78 0.97 -8.25
N HIS A 42 -3.36 2.12 -7.91
CA HIS A 42 -4.71 2.47 -8.28
C HIS A 42 -4.66 3.71 -9.18
N ASN A 43 -5.58 3.82 -10.14
CA ASN A 43 -5.75 5.01 -10.98
C ASN A 43 -4.45 5.47 -11.67
N ILE A 44 -3.86 4.58 -12.49
CA ILE A 44 -2.62 4.85 -13.22
C ILE A 44 -2.82 6.04 -14.16
N ARG A 45 -1.87 6.97 -14.11
CA ARG A 45 -1.66 8.06 -15.08
C ARG A 45 -0.66 7.64 -16.16
N ASP A 46 -0.58 8.49 -17.18
CA ASP A 46 0.49 8.42 -18.15
C ASP A 46 1.85 8.65 -17.49
N GLY A 47 2.83 7.90 -17.95
CA GLY A 47 4.21 7.97 -17.46
C GLY A 47 4.64 6.66 -16.81
N VAL A 48 5.50 5.94 -17.53
CA VAL A 48 6.13 4.71 -17.06
C VAL A 48 7.62 4.97 -16.93
N TYR A 49 8.17 4.69 -15.77
CA TYR A 49 9.59 4.86 -15.45
C TYR A 49 10.21 3.51 -15.16
N SER A 50 11.41 3.30 -15.66
CA SER A 50 12.12 2.04 -15.49
C SER A 50 12.45 1.77 -14.02
N SER A 51 12.37 0.49 -13.64
CA SER A 51 12.95 -0.01 -12.39
C SER A 51 14.17 -0.88 -12.72
N LYS A 52 15.12 -1.01 -11.80
CA LYS A 52 16.20 -1.99 -11.92
C LYS A 52 15.71 -3.45 -11.84
N TYR A 53 14.49 -3.65 -11.40
CA TYR A 53 13.85 -4.97 -11.30
C TYR A 53 12.97 -5.21 -12.53
N LYS A 54 13.30 -6.27 -13.28
CA LYS A 54 12.73 -6.59 -14.61
C LYS A 54 11.20 -6.56 -14.68
N ASP A 55 10.54 -7.03 -13.63
CA ASP A 55 9.08 -7.21 -13.63
C ASP A 55 8.33 -6.04 -12.98
N TYR A 56 9.04 -4.96 -12.67
CA TYR A 56 8.47 -3.80 -12.02
C TYR A 56 8.80 -2.50 -12.75
N VAL A 57 7.85 -1.61 -12.77
CA VAL A 57 8.00 -0.24 -13.28
C VAL A 57 7.36 0.73 -12.30
N PHE A 58 7.85 1.96 -12.27
CA PHE A 58 7.17 3.03 -11.55
C PHE A 58 6.17 3.69 -12.49
N VAL A 59 4.96 3.90 -12.02
CA VAL A 59 3.88 4.55 -12.77
C VAL A 59 3.37 5.75 -12.02
N LYS A 60 3.10 6.84 -12.73
CA LYS A 60 2.49 8.01 -12.12
C LYS A 60 1.03 7.72 -11.81
N ILE A 61 0.56 8.15 -10.62
CA ILE A 61 -0.82 7.98 -10.19
C ILE A 61 -1.49 9.32 -9.90
N PHE A 62 -2.83 9.33 -9.89
CA PHE A 62 -3.61 10.55 -9.70
C PHE A 62 -3.79 10.96 -8.26
N SER A 63 -3.70 10.01 -7.34
CA SER A 63 -4.02 10.24 -5.94
C SER A 63 -3.18 9.36 -5.03
N HIS A 64 -3.06 9.76 -3.79
CA HIS A 64 -2.55 8.92 -2.73
C HIS A 64 -3.73 8.20 -2.05
N TYR A 65 -3.40 7.10 -1.37
CA TYR A 65 -4.31 6.37 -0.50
C TYR A 65 -3.59 6.08 0.80
N PHE A 66 -4.31 6.04 1.91
CA PHE A 66 -3.77 5.59 3.18
C PHE A 66 -3.58 4.07 3.22
N GLN A 67 -2.88 3.54 2.23
CA GLN A 67 -2.48 2.15 2.13
C GLN A 67 -0.97 2.03 2.39
N PRO A 68 -0.43 0.82 2.56
CA PRO A 68 0.99 0.63 2.73
C PRO A 68 1.80 1.30 1.63
N ALA A 69 2.62 2.28 2.01
CA ALA A 69 3.35 3.14 1.09
C ALA A 69 4.58 3.78 1.73
N ILE A 70 5.48 4.31 0.90
CA ILE A 70 6.54 5.20 1.35
C ILE A 70 6.05 6.63 1.20
N TRP A 71 6.13 7.40 2.27
CA TRP A 71 5.67 8.77 2.34
C TRP A 71 6.81 9.74 2.62
N LYS A 72 6.80 10.89 1.94
CA LYS A 72 7.54 12.06 2.40
C LYS A 72 6.87 12.58 3.67
N LYS A 73 7.62 12.72 4.76
CA LYS A 73 7.06 13.12 6.07
C LYS A 73 6.26 14.41 6.03
N THR A 74 6.73 15.38 5.23
CA THR A 74 6.05 16.68 5.09
C THR A 74 4.66 16.54 4.48
N LEU A 75 4.47 15.68 3.48
CA LEU A 75 3.16 15.43 2.88
C LEU A 75 2.21 14.75 3.88
N LEU A 76 2.68 13.66 4.53
CA LEU A 76 1.85 12.96 5.51
C LEU A 76 1.44 13.88 6.66
N HIS A 77 2.37 14.67 7.19
CA HIS A 77 2.07 15.65 8.24
C HIS A 77 1.05 16.69 7.79
N GLN A 78 1.17 17.21 6.56
CA GLN A 78 0.20 18.15 6.00
C GLN A 78 -1.20 17.55 5.96
N LEU A 79 -1.35 16.32 5.45
CA LEU A 79 -2.64 15.63 5.35
C LEU A 79 -3.26 15.37 6.73
N CYS A 80 -2.47 14.87 7.67
CA CYS A 80 -2.93 14.61 9.04
C CYS A 80 -3.33 15.90 9.78
N SER A 81 -2.79 17.05 9.38
CA SER A 81 -3.12 18.36 9.97
C SER A 81 -4.44 18.94 9.49
N LEU A 82 -5.04 18.41 8.43
CA LEU A 82 -6.28 18.95 7.84
C LEU A 82 -7.52 18.72 8.71
N LYS A 83 -7.43 17.94 9.80
CA LYS A 83 -8.56 17.61 10.71
C LYS A 83 -9.80 17.07 10.00
N ILE A 84 -9.61 16.39 8.89
CA ILE A 84 -10.66 15.80 8.09
C ILE A 84 -10.76 14.33 8.47
N PRO A 85 -11.96 13.75 8.62
CA PRO A 85 -12.12 12.31 8.82
C PRO A 85 -11.39 11.51 7.74
N LEU A 86 -10.73 10.42 8.12
CA LEU A 86 -9.92 9.61 7.20
C LEU A 86 -10.70 9.12 5.98
N ASN A 87 -11.96 8.75 6.17
CA ASN A 87 -12.86 8.32 5.09
C ASN A 87 -13.18 9.44 4.08
N GLU A 88 -13.20 10.70 4.50
CA GLU A 88 -13.38 11.86 3.61
C GLU A 88 -12.06 12.27 2.96
N ASN A 89 -10.92 12.05 3.66
CA ASN A 89 -9.58 12.27 3.12
C ASN A 89 -9.24 11.35 1.94
N GLU A 90 -9.84 10.17 1.88
CA GLU A 90 -9.63 9.22 0.78
C GLU A 90 -10.45 9.55 -0.47
N THR A 91 -11.30 10.57 -0.45
CA THR A 91 -12.19 10.91 -1.56
C THR A 91 -11.77 12.17 -2.34
N GLU A 92 -12.49 13.27 -2.19
CA GLU A 92 -12.31 14.45 -3.08
C GLU A 92 -11.12 15.34 -2.72
N GLN A 93 -10.80 15.49 -1.44
CA GLN A 93 -9.71 16.39 -1.04
C GLN A 93 -8.34 15.77 -1.29
N CYS A 94 -8.22 14.47 -1.19
CA CYS A 94 -7.04 13.73 -1.60
C CYS A 94 -6.76 13.89 -3.09
N PHE A 95 -7.78 13.86 -3.93
CA PHE A 95 -7.65 14.12 -5.35
C PHE A 95 -7.14 15.54 -5.63
N THR A 96 -7.62 16.54 -4.90
CA THR A 96 -7.24 17.94 -5.10
C THR A 96 -5.78 18.18 -4.72
N ILE A 97 -5.34 17.64 -3.58
CA ILE A 97 -3.96 17.78 -3.11
C ILE A 97 -2.99 16.98 -3.98
N SER A 98 -3.41 15.80 -4.47
CA SER A 98 -2.53 14.90 -5.23
C SER A 98 -2.39 15.28 -6.69
N LYS A 99 -3.34 16.00 -7.28
CA LYS A 99 -3.27 16.41 -8.69
C LYS A 99 -2.00 17.18 -9.03
N GLU A 100 -1.50 17.97 -8.08
CA GLU A 100 -0.32 18.82 -8.22
C GLU A 100 0.95 18.18 -7.64
N ARG A 101 0.83 16.96 -7.04
CA ARG A 101 1.92 16.28 -6.35
C ARG A 101 2.55 15.18 -7.21
N ASN A 102 3.79 14.88 -6.92
CA ASN A 102 4.50 13.77 -7.56
C ASN A 102 4.21 12.47 -6.80
N CYS A 103 3.08 11.84 -7.14
CA CYS A 103 2.65 10.57 -6.58
C CYS A 103 2.88 9.45 -7.59
N PHE A 104 3.48 8.37 -7.13
CA PHE A 104 3.79 7.20 -7.96
C PHE A 104 3.33 5.91 -7.28
N ALA A 105 3.22 4.87 -8.07
CA ALA A 105 3.06 3.51 -7.59
C ALA A 105 4.08 2.59 -8.27
N LEU A 106 4.44 1.53 -7.57
CA LEU A 106 5.24 0.46 -8.13
C LEU A 106 4.29 -0.58 -8.76
N TYR A 107 4.42 -0.82 -10.05
CA TYR A 107 3.56 -1.69 -10.83
C TYR A 107 4.28 -2.97 -11.25
N ASN A 108 3.69 -4.12 -10.94
CA ASN A 108 4.16 -5.40 -11.43
C ASN A 108 3.63 -5.64 -12.85
N THR A 109 4.52 -5.71 -13.84
CA THR A 109 4.16 -5.84 -15.26
C THR A 109 3.64 -7.24 -15.63
N ARG A 110 3.84 -8.24 -14.77
CA ARG A 110 3.37 -9.61 -15.02
C ARG A 110 1.87 -9.79 -14.77
N HIS A 111 1.20 -8.77 -14.22
CA HIS A 111 -0.23 -8.84 -13.87
C HIS A 111 -0.60 -10.02 -12.95
N GLU A 112 0.34 -10.49 -12.14
CA GLU A 112 0.11 -11.60 -11.25
C GLU A 112 -1.00 -11.26 -10.25
N LYS A 113 -1.98 -12.15 -10.14
CA LYS A 113 -3.10 -12.01 -9.21
C LYS A 113 -2.67 -12.22 -7.75
N ASP A 114 -1.49 -12.78 -7.52
CA ASP A 114 -0.95 -13.00 -6.19
C ASP A 114 -0.54 -11.68 -5.55
N LEU A 115 -1.19 -11.34 -4.46
CA LEU A 115 -0.93 -10.11 -3.70
C LEU A 115 0.47 -10.08 -3.08
N SER A 116 1.05 -11.25 -2.76
CA SER A 116 2.40 -11.36 -2.19
C SER A 116 3.47 -10.89 -3.17
N THR A 117 3.23 -11.03 -4.48
CA THR A 117 4.14 -10.61 -5.53
C THR A 117 3.99 -9.14 -5.92
N ARG A 118 2.93 -8.46 -5.46
CA ARG A 118 2.64 -7.07 -5.84
C ARG A 118 3.47 -6.04 -5.08
N ALA A 119 3.90 -6.36 -3.88
CA ALA A 119 4.64 -5.43 -3.03
C ALA A 119 6.14 -5.68 -3.10
N LEU A 120 6.85 -4.98 -3.98
CA LEU A 120 8.28 -5.19 -4.19
C LEU A 120 9.10 -4.91 -2.92
N PHE A 121 8.81 -3.83 -2.19
CA PHE A 121 9.67 -3.36 -1.12
C PHE A 121 9.27 -3.85 0.28
N PHE A 122 7.99 -4.12 0.54
CA PHE A 122 7.56 -4.82 1.76
C PHE A 122 6.29 -5.64 1.49
N PRO A 123 6.38 -6.95 1.62
CA PRO A 123 5.25 -7.84 1.38
C PRO A 123 4.22 -7.67 2.49
N HIS A 124 3.00 -7.32 2.12
CA HIS A 124 1.91 -7.08 3.06
C HIS A 124 0.59 -7.59 2.51
N MET A 125 -0.35 -7.80 3.40
CA MET A 125 -1.67 -8.30 3.07
C MET A 125 -2.74 -7.61 3.91
N HIS A 126 -3.88 -7.30 3.31
CA HIS A 126 -5.03 -6.72 4.00
C HIS A 126 -5.65 -7.76 4.90
N ALA A 127 -5.35 -7.70 6.18
CA ALA A 127 -5.71 -8.73 7.15
C ALA A 127 -7.11 -8.51 7.75
N VAL A 128 -7.55 -7.26 7.83
CA VAL A 128 -8.84 -6.89 8.42
C VAL A 128 -9.61 -6.00 7.46
N ASN A 129 -10.84 -6.35 7.15
CA ASN A 129 -11.75 -5.56 6.34
C ASN A 129 -13.02 -5.22 7.15
N GLN A 130 -13.34 -3.94 7.28
CA GLN A 130 -14.50 -3.48 8.06
C GLN A 130 -14.59 -4.10 9.47
N GLY A 131 -13.44 -4.22 10.13
CA GLY A 131 -13.35 -4.81 11.46
C GLY A 131 -13.40 -6.33 11.54
N LYS A 132 -13.38 -7.05 10.40
CA LYS A 132 -13.44 -8.51 10.33
C LYS A 132 -12.19 -9.08 9.67
N TRP A 133 -11.75 -10.26 10.13
CA TRP A 133 -10.60 -10.97 9.56
C TRP A 133 -10.90 -11.51 8.15
N THR A 134 -9.96 -11.31 7.23
CA THR A 134 -10.08 -11.74 5.83
C THR A 134 -9.54 -13.16 5.59
N PHE A 135 -9.60 -14.03 6.58
CA PHE A 135 -9.06 -15.42 6.54
C PHE A 135 -9.62 -16.26 5.40
N LEU A 136 -10.86 -16.03 5.00
CA LEU A 136 -11.46 -16.77 3.89
C LEU A 136 -10.89 -16.35 2.54
N LYS A 137 -10.50 -15.08 2.41
CA LYS A 137 -9.82 -14.56 1.21
C LYS A 137 -8.34 -14.95 1.20
N TYR A 138 -7.71 -14.92 2.36
CA TYR A 138 -6.28 -15.16 2.55
C TYR A 138 -6.03 -16.18 3.67
N PRO A 139 -6.17 -17.51 3.39
CA PRO A 139 -6.01 -18.55 4.42
C PRO A 139 -4.65 -18.53 5.13
N CYS A 140 -3.59 -18.10 4.45
CA CYS A 140 -2.24 -17.97 5.04
C CYS A 140 -2.19 -17.00 6.22
N LEU A 141 -3.07 -16.02 6.28
CA LEU A 141 -3.14 -15.08 7.41
C LEU A 141 -3.47 -15.77 8.73
N LYS A 142 -4.23 -16.88 8.71
CA LYS A 142 -4.57 -17.60 9.95
C LYS A 142 -3.31 -18.14 10.62
N ALA A 143 -2.44 -18.80 9.87
CA ALA A 143 -1.17 -19.28 10.40
C ALA A 143 -0.25 -18.14 10.85
N LEU A 144 -0.26 -17.02 10.15
CA LEU A 144 0.54 -15.86 10.48
C LEU A 144 0.11 -15.21 11.81
N VAL A 145 -1.19 -14.96 12.00
CA VAL A 145 -1.69 -14.36 13.25
C VAL A 145 -1.50 -15.29 14.45
N GLU A 146 -1.62 -16.61 14.25
CA GLU A 146 -1.29 -17.62 15.27
C GLU A 146 0.20 -17.57 15.63
N ALA A 147 1.10 -17.51 14.66
CA ALA A 147 2.54 -17.42 14.88
C ALA A 147 2.96 -16.14 15.62
N TYR A 148 2.27 -15.02 15.39
CA TYR A 148 2.49 -13.77 16.09
C TYR A 148 1.74 -13.67 17.43
N GLY A 149 0.96 -14.66 17.83
CA GLY A 149 0.19 -14.67 19.07
C GLY A 149 -0.91 -13.59 19.09
N ILE A 150 -1.45 -13.22 17.93
CA ILE A 150 -2.49 -12.19 17.81
C ILE A 150 -3.84 -12.81 18.23
N ASP A 151 -4.51 -12.19 19.19
CA ASP A 151 -5.87 -12.59 19.58
C ASP A 151 -6.88 -12.24 18.48
N THR A 152 -7.42 -13.27 17.83
CA THR A 152 -8.40 -13.13 16.76
C THR A 152 -9.85 -13.22 17.23
N SER A 153 -10.09 -13.50 18.51
CA SER A 153 -11.44 -13.72 19.07
C SER A 153 -12.30 -12.47 19.11
N THR A 154 -11.68 -11.29 19.12
CA THR A 154 -12.35 -9.98 19.23
C THR A 154 -12.99 -9.50 17.93
N ARG A 155 -12.69 -10.16 16.81
CA ARG A 155 -13.18 -9.76 15.48
C ARG A 155 -13.83 -10.96 14.80
N GLY A 156 -14.96 -10.75 14.08
CA GLY A 156 -15.58 -11.78 13.25
C GLY A 156 -14.73 -12.08 12.00
N ILE A 157 -15.18 -13.10 11.23
CA ILE A 157 -14.58 -13.44 9.92
C ILE A 157 -15.42 -12.76 8.83
N ASP A 158 -14.74 -12.12 7.87
CA ASP A 158 -15.38 -11.53 6.71
C ASP A 158 -15.83 -12.63 5.74
N THR A 159 -17.14 -12.72 5.50
CA THR A 159 -17.75 -13.69 4.61
C THR A 159 -18.17 -13.09 3.26
N GLN A 160 -18.05 -11.78 3.06
CA GLN A 160 -18.57 -11.10 1.86
C GLN A 160 -17.79 -11.44 0.59
N TRP A 161 -16.53 -11.82 0.71
CA TRP A 161 -15.67 -12.12 -0.44
C TRP A 161 -15.95 -13.46 -1.13
N PHE A 162 -16.80 -14.30 -0.56
CA PHE A 162 -17.18 -15.59 -1.18
C PHE A 162 -18.17 -15.44 -2.34
N THR A 163 -18.88 -14.33 -2.41
CA THR A 163 -19.97 -14.14 -3.40
C THR A 163 -19.52 -13.46 -4.69
N GLU A 164 -18.33 -12.87 -4.75
CA GLU A 164 -17.87 -12.11 -5.92
C GLU A 164 -16.98 -12.92 -6.89
N TYR A 165 -16.61 -14.15 -6.56
CA TYR A 165 -15.67 -14.97 -7.36
C TYR A 165 -16.17 -16.41 -7.65
N GLN A 166 -17.49 -16.65 -7.55
CA GLN A 166 -18.11 -17.88 -8.05
C GLN A 166 -18.61 -17.72 -9.48
#